data_a9c7a61499642ca41b4fdac56120cfe7
#
_entry.id   a9c7a61499642ca41b4fdac56120cfe7
#
_cell.length_a   1.000
_cell.length_b   1.000
_cell.length_c   1.000
_cell.angle_alpha   90.00
_cell.angle_beta   90.00
_cell.angle_gamma   90.00
#
_symmetry.space_group_name_H-M   'P 1'
#
loop_
_entity.id
_entity.type
_entity.pdbx_description
1 polymer ?
#
loop_
_entity_poly.entity_id
_entity_poly.type
_entity_poly.pdbx_seq_one_letter_code
_entity_poly.pdbx_strand_id
1 'polypeptide(L)'
;MAEKIRIKDIAERAGVSVGTVDRVLHDRPNVSEPARKKVEQALKEMNYQPNMYASALAYNKQYTFYMLLPKHESEAYWEEIEEGARKCEDTRRDFHIDVEICFFERSSDESFREKANEIIQAKPEGVVVVPSSLDVTREFTDQLHEQNIPFILL
;
A
#
# COMPACT_ATOMS: atom_id res chain seq x y z
N MET A 1 -12.18 28.23 -7.51
CA MET A 1 -12.34 26.87 -6.95
C MET A 1 -12.22 25.90 -8.11
N ALA A 2 -11.24 25.00 -8.10
CA ALA A 2 -11.11 24.01 -9.17
C ALA A 2 -12.30 23.04 -9.08
N GLU A 3 -13.03 22.91 -10.17
CA GLU A 3 -14.17 22.01 -10.28
C GLU A 3 -13.69 20.56 -10.12
N LYS A 4 -14.25 19.82 -9.15
CA LYS A 4 -13.81 18.47 -8.82
C LYS A 4 -14.26 17.51 -9.93
N ILE A 5 -13.33 17.05 -10.74
CA ILE A 5 -13.57 16.11 -11.84
C ILE A 5 -14.13 14.79 -11.30
N ARG A 6 -15.22 14.32 -11.86
CA ARG A 6 -15.90 13.08 -11.48
C ARG A 6 -15.71 11.99 -12.54
N ILE A 7 -15.88 10.74 -12.17
CA ILE A 7 -15.81 9.60 -13.09
C ILE A 7 -16.76 9.76 -14.30
N LYS A 8 -17.91 10.41 -14.09
CA LYS A 8 -18.86 10.72 -15.15
C LYS A 8 -18.27 11.66 -16.21
N ASP A 9 -17.51 12.65 -15.77
CA ASP A 9 -16.89 13.64 -16.67
C ASP A 9 -15.81 12.99 -17.53
N ILE A 10 -15.08 12.01 -16.96
CA ILE A 10 -14.09 11.19 -17.68
C ILE A 10 -14.78 10.27 -18.70
N ALA A 11 -15.89 9.64 -18.32
CA ALA A 11 -16.66 8.78 -19.19
C ALA A 11 -17.17 9.53 -20.43
N GLU A 12 -17.68 10.74 -20.22
CA GLU A 12 -18.14 11.63 -21.28
C GLU A 12 -16.96 12.04 -22.19
N ARG A 13 -15.82 12.44 -21.61
CA ARG A 13 -14.61 12.83 -22.35
C ARG A 13 -14.03 11.68 -23.17
N ALA A 14 -14.02 10.48 -22.63
CA ALA A 14 -13.49 9.27 -23.29
C ALA A 14 -14.50 8.64 -24.28
N GLY A 15 -15.77 9.04 -24.25
CA GLY A 15 -16.83 8.47 -25.07
C GLY A 15 -17.13 7.00 -24.71
N VAL A 16 -17.10 6.66 -23.39
CA VAL A 16 -17.36 5.31 -22.88
C VAL A 16 -18.35 5.35 -21.71
N SER A 17 -18.81 4.19 -21.25
CA SER A 17 -19.68 4.14 -20.07
C SER A 17 -18.89 4.40 -18.77
N VAL A 18 -19.57 4.89 -17.73
CA VAL A 18 -19.01 5.04 -16.38
C VAL A 18 -18.44 3.73 -15.87
N GLY A 19 -19.11 2.60 -16.12
CA GLY A 19 -18.63 1.27 -15.74
C GLY A 19 -17.34 0.86 -16.48
N THR A 20 -17.10 1.37 -17.70
CA THR A 20 -15.85 1.15 -18.42
C THR A 20 -14.71 1.94 -17.76
N VAL A 21 -14.96 3.19 -17.38
CA VAL A 21 -13.99 4.02 -16.65
C VAL A 21 -13.64 3.36 -15.31
N ASP A 22 -14.63 2.89 -14.55
CA ASP A 22 -14.42 2.21 -13.27
C ASP A 22 -13.53 0.96 -13.44
N ARG A 23 -13.79 0.14 -14.49
CA ARG A 23 -12.95 -1.04 -14.76
C ARG A 23 -11.51 -0.68 -15.11
N VAL A 24 -11.29 0.40 -15.86
CA VAL A 24 -9.94 0.86 -16.20
C VAL A 24 -9.22 1.39 -14.97
N LEU A 25 -9.87 2.23 -14.15
CA LEU A 25 -9.30 2.78 -12.93
C LEU A 25 -8.86 1.71 -11.91
N HIS A 26 -9.53 0.57 -11.93
CA HIS A 26 -9.28 -0.53 -10.98
C HIS A 26 -8.69 -1.78 -11.64
N ASP A 27 -8.15 -1.62 -12.84
CA ASP A 27 -7.51 -2.68 -13.64
C ASP A 27 -8.32 -3.99 -13.73
N ARG A 28 -9.67 -3.85 -13.82
CA ARG A 28 -10.56 -5.00 -13.91
C ARG A 28 -10.60 -5.57 -15.34
N PRO A 29 -10.86 -6.88 -15.49
CA PRO A 29 -10.96 -7.51 -16.80
C PRO A 29 -12.16 -7.02 -17.61
N ASN A 30 -12.23 -7.44 -18.89
CA ASN A 30 -13.32 -7.16 -19.82
C ASN A 30 -13.43 -5.67 -20.25
N VAL A 31 -12.28 -5.04 -20.48
CA VAL A 31 -12.18 -3.74 -21.17
C VAL A 31 -11.36 -3.95 -22.44
N SER A 32 -11.90 -3.51 -23.58
CA SER A 32 -11.16 -3.58 -24.85
C SER A 32 -9.98 -2.61 -24.85
N GLU A 33 -8.89 -2.98 -25.49
CA GLU A 33 -7.67 -2.17 -25.59
C GLU A 33 -7.95 -0.74 -26.14
N PRO A 34 -8.79 -0.55 -27.16
CA PRO A 34 -9.16 0.79 -27.63
C PRO A 34 -9.90 1.62 -26.59
N ALA A 35 -10.76 0.99 -25.78
CA ALA A 35 -11.49 1.68 -24.72
C ALA A 35 -10.55 2.05 -23.55
N ARG A 36 -9.63 1.17 -23.18
CA ARG A 36 -8.60 1.44 -22.16
C ARG A 36 -7.78 2.68 -22.53
N LYS A 37 -7.24 2.72 -23.74
CA LYS A 37 -6.44 3.86 -24.24
C LYS A 37 -7.21 5.18 -24.21
N LYS A 38 -8.49 5.18 -24.59
CA LYS A 38 -9.33 6.39 -24.55
C LYS A 38 -9.52 6.91 -23.12
N VAL A 39 -9.74 6.01 -22.17
CA VAL A 39 -9.90 6.37 -20.76
C VAL A 39 -8.59 6.90 -20.19
N GLU A 40 -7.46 6.22 -20.43
CA GLU A 40 -6.14 6.65 -19.95
C GLU A 40 -5.77 8.03 -20.51
N GLN A 41 -6.07 8.28 -21.77
CA GLN A 41 -5.86 9.59 -22.38
C GLN A 41 -6.74 10.66 -21.72
N ALA A 42 -8.02 10.40 -21.50
CA ALA A 42 -8.93 11.32 -20.82
C ALA A 42 -8.50 11.62 -19.39
N LEU A 43 -8.06 10.61 -18.63
CA LEU A 43 -7.51 10.76 -17.27
C LEU A 43 -6.31 11.72 -17.26
N LYS A 44 -5.40 11.53 -18.22
CA LYS A 44 -4.20 12.36 -18.36
C LYS A 44 -4.53 13.80 -18.78
N GLU A 45 -5.40 13.99 -19.78
CA GLU A 45 -5.81 15.30 -20.26
C GLU A 45 -6.54 16.12 -19.19
N MET A 46 -7.36 15.46 -18.38
CA MET A 46 -8.14 16.08 -17.32
C MET A 46 -7.34 16.19 -15.99
N ASN A 47 -6.10 15.71 -15.94
CA ASN A 47 -5.29 15.64 -14.71
C ASN A 47 -6.10 15.06 -13.53
N TYR A 48 -6.82 13.96 -13.79
CA TYR A 48 -7.68 13.34 -12.79
C TYR A 48 -6.87 12.68 -11.70
N GLN A 49 -7.16 13.05 -10.47
CA GLN A 49 -6.65 12.36 -9.30
C GLN A 49 -7.78 11.54 -8.64
N PRO A 50 -7.60 10.21 -8.50
CA PRO A 50 -8.58 9.38 -7.80
C PRO A 50 -8.88 9.92 -6.42
N ASN A 51 -10.17 10.03 -6.09
CA ASN A 51 -10.55 10.40 -4.73
C ASN A 51 -10.42 9.16 -3.84
N MET A 52 -9.33 9.08 -3.08
CA MET A 52 -9.07 7.95 -2.18
C MET A 52 -10.20 7.71 -1.19
N TYR A 53 -10.85 8.77 -0.68
CA TYR A 53 -12.00 8.63 0.20
C TYR A 53 -13.20 7.94 -0.47
N ALA A 54 -13.49 8.32 -1.72
CA ALA A 54 -14.57 7.68 -2.47
C ALA A 54 -14.25 6.22 -2.81
N SER A 55 -12.99 5.92 -3.08
CA SER A 55 -12.54 4.55 -3.34
C SER A 55 -12.59 3.70 -2.08
N ALA A 56 -12.11 4.17 -0.95
CA ALA A 56 -12.16 3.47 0.33
C ALA A 56 -13.60 3.13 0.74
N LEU A 57 -14.52 4.09 0.64
CA LEU A 57 -15.94 3.89 0.91
C LEU A 57 -16.63 2.89 -0.04
N ALA A 58 -16.18 2.83 -1.31
CA ALA A 58 -16.79 1.94 -2.30
C ALA A 58 -16.36 0.48 -2.15
N TYR A 59 -15.16 0.23 -1.63
CA TYR A 59 -14.56 -1.11 -1.64
C TYR A 59 -14.58 -1.82 -0.29
N ASN A 60 -14.76 -1.12 0.82
CA ASN A 60 -14.72 -1.69 2.19
C ASN A 60 -13.55 -2.69 2.38
N LYS A 61 -12.43 -2.46 1.64
CA LYS A 61 -11.24 -3.31 1.70
C LYS A 61 -10.37 -2.84 2.85
N GLN A 62 -10.00 -3.75 3.73
CA GLN A 62 -9.03 -3.53 4.78
C GLN A 62 -7.62 -3.71 4.20
N TYR A 63 -6.71 -2.82 4.56
CA TYR A 63 -5.31 -2.86 4.15
C TYR A 63 -4.46 -2.98 5.39
N THR A 64 -3.69 -4.03 5.48
CA THR A 64 -2.79 -4.26 6.61
C THR A 64 -1.34 -4.13 6.15
N PHE A 65 -0.62 -3.20 6.74
CA PHE A 65 0.81 -3.01 6.52
C PHE A 65 1.57 -3.48 7.75
N TYR A 66 2.72 -4.10 7.52
CA TYR A 66 3.60 -4.51 8.60
C TYR A 66 4.85 -3.64 8.64
N MET A 67 5.33 -3.39 9.85
CA MET A 67 6.59 -2.70 10.10
C MET A 67 7.47 -3.58 10.98
N LEU A 68 8.62 -3.99 10.46
CA LEU A 68 9.59 -4.81 11.18
C LEU A 68 10.69 -3.92 11.73
N LEU A 69 10.67 -3.69 13.04
CA LEU A 69 11.57 -2.81 13.77
C LEU A 69 12.45 -3.58 14.76
N PRO A 70 13.66 -3.07 15.08
CA PRO A 70 14.41 -3.59 16.18
C PRO A 70 13.74 -3.24 17.51
N LYS A 71 13.81 -4.14 18.50
CA LYS A 71 13.45 -3.82 19.88
C LYS A 71 14.29 -2.66 20.40
N HIS A 72 13.63 -1.73 21.06
CA HIS A 72 14.23 -0.54 21.66
C HIS A 72 13.54 -0.22 22.99
N GLU A 73 14.26 0.33 23.95
CA GLU A 73 13.71 0.67 25.27
C GLU A 73 13.53 2.17 25.45
N SER A 74 14.50 2.98 25.01
CA SER A 74 14.49 4.44 25.20
C SER A 74 15.34 5.16 24.14
N GLU A 75 15.39 4.62 22.93
CA GLU A 75 16.11 5.24 21.83
C GLU A 75 15.16 6.15 21.06
N ALA A 76 15.27 7.47 21.27
CA ALA A 76 14.39 8.48 20.68
C ALA A 76 14.15 8.31 19.18
N TYR A 77 15.13 7.86 18.41
CA TYR A 77 15.00 7.62 16.99
C TYR A 77 13.93 6.56 16.66
N TRP A 78 13.94 5.43 17.37
CA TRP A 78 12.99 4.34 17.12
C TRP A 78 11.62 4.64 17.70
N GLU A 79 11.57 5.35 18.85
CA GLU A 79 10.32 5.83 19.43
C GLU A 79 9.59 6.79 18.47
N GLU A 80 10.30 7.73 17.84
CA GLU A 80 9.71 8.63 16.85
C GLU A 80 9.16 7.89 15.63
N ILE A 81 9.86 6.85 15.17
CA ILE A 81 9.40 6.01 14.04
C ILE A 81 8.13 5.23 14.42
N GLU A 82 8.11 4.60 15.60
CA GLU A 82 6.95 3.87 16.11
C GLU A 82 5.75 4.81 16.29
N GLU A 83 5.96 5.96 16.91
CA GLU A 83 4.92 6.98 17.10
C GLU A 83 4.37 7.49 15.75
N GLY A 84 5.27 7.70 14.78
CA GLY A 84 4.89 8.07 13.41
C GLY A 84 4.01 7.02 12.73
N ALA A 85 4.32 5.73 12.90
CA ALA A 85 3.52 4.64 12.37
C ALA A 85 2.13 4.58 13.02
N ARG A 86 2.04 4.67 14.35
CA ARG A 86 0.77 4.71 15.09
C ARG A 86 -0.08 5.93 14.72
N LYS A 87 0.54 7.09 14.56
CA LYS A 87 -0.15 8.29 14.10
C LYS A 87 -0.65 8.17 12.67
N CYS A 88 0.09 7.46 11.80
CA CYS A 88 -0.36 7.16 10.44
C CYS A 88 -1.64 6.31 10.47
N GLU A 89 -1.67 5.25 11.28
CA GLU A 89 -2.85 4.41 11.47
C GLU A 89 -4.06 5.23 11.94
N ASP A 90 -3.91 6.01 13.01
CA ASP A 90 -4.99 6.85 13.55
C ASP A 90 -5.54 7.84 12.52
N THR A 91 -4.66 8.52 11.77
CA THR A 91 -5.06 9.52 10.77
C THR A 91 -5.62 8.90 9.50
N ARG A 92 -5.43 7.60 9.27
CA ARG A 92 -5.86 6.85 8.07
C ARG A 92 -6.92 5.80 8.35
N ARG A 93 -7.47 5.76 9.57
CA ARG A 93 -8.51 4.82 9.98
C ARG A 93 -9.73 4.81 9.03
N ASP A 94 -10.12 5.97 8.52
CA ASP A 94 -11.22 6.10 7.55
C ASP A 94 -10.93 5.41 6.20
N PHE A 95 -9.67 5.05 5.93
CA PHE A 95 -9.25 4.30 4.74
C PHE A 95 -9.12 2.80 4.99
N HIS A 96 -9.50 2.33 6.18
CA HIS A 96 -9.34 0.94 6.61
C HIS A 96 -7.87 0.47 6.49
N ILE A 97 -6.94 1.31 6.94
CA ILE A 97 -5.51 1.02 6.98
C ILE A 97 -5.12 0.70 8.41
N ASP A 98 -4.61 -0.49 8.62
CA ASP A 98 -4.02 -0.96 9.87
C ASP A 98 -2.51 -1.09 9.72
N VAL A 99 -1.77 -0.78 10.78
CA VAL A 99 -0.31 -0.89 10.82
C VAL A 99 0.09 -1.79 11.98
N GLU A 100 0.59 -2.98 11.65
CA GLU A 100 1.10 -3.96 12.63
C GLU A 100 2.61 -3.79 12.80
N ILE A 101 3.07 -3.54 14.02
CA ILE A 101 4.48 -3.37 14.32
C ILE A 101 5.02 -4.65 14.97
N CYS A 102 6.00 -5.27 14.32
CA CYS A 102 6.73 -6.43 14.81
C CYS A 102 8.13 -6.02 15.26
N PHE A 103 8.56 -6.52 16.40
CA PHE A 103 9.88 -6.21 16.95
C PHE A 103 10.78 -7.44 16.95
N PHE A 104 12.01 -7.27 16.45
CA PHE A 104 13.06 -8.30 16.51
C PHE A 104 14.21 -7.90 17.45
N GLU A 105 14.90 -8.89 18.02
CA GLU A 105 16.10 -8.67 18.81
C GLU A 105 17.30 -8.37 17.90
N ARG A 106 17.92 -7.19 18.05
CA ARG A 106 19.05 -6.74 17.20
C ARG A 106 20.24 -7.72 17.15
N SER A 107 20.47 -8.46 18.22
CA SER A 107 21.58 -9.41 18.35
C SER A 107 21.23 -10.80 17.86
N SER A 108 20.03 -11.03 17.31
CA SER A 108 19.53 -12.35 16.96
C SER A 108 18.92 -12.40 15.56
N ASP A 109 19.66 -12.98 14.64
CA ASP A 109 19.16 -13.29 13.29
C ASP A 109 17.97 -14.25 13.33
N GLU A 110 17.91 -15.15 14.33
CA GLU A 110 16.78 -16.05 14.51
C GLU A 110 15.51 -15.29 14.85
N SER A 111 15.58 -14.30 15.75
CA SER A 111 14.44 -13.44 16.09
C SER A 111 13.94 -12.66 14.87
N PHE A 112 14.85 -12.19 14.01
CA PHE A 112 14.47 -11.54 12.76
C PHE A 112 13.74 -12.51 11.84
N ARG A 113 14.27 -13.73 11.61
CA ARG A 113 13.63 -14.75 10.75
C ARG A 113 12.25 -15.15 11.27
N GLU A 114 12.10 -15.31 12.59
CA GLU A 114 10.81 -15.64 13.20
C GLU A 114 9.76 -14.60 12.85
N LYS A 115 10.06 -13.31 13.06
CA LYS A 115 9.15 -12.21 12.74
C LYS A 115 8.93 -12.03 11.24
N ALA A 116 9.96 -12.20 10.43
CA ALA A 116 9.84 -12.21 8.97
C ALA A 116 8.86 -13.28 8.48
N ASN A 117 8.95 -14.50 9.03
CA ASN A 117 8.04 -15.60 8.71
C ASN A 117 6.59 -15.30 9.13
N GLU A 118 6.37 -14.71 10.33
CA GLU A 118 5.05 -14.27 10.78
C GLU A 118 4.44 -13.30 9.76
N ILE A 119 5.21 -12.31 9.30
CA ILE A 119 4.78 -11.31 8.32
C ILE A 119 4.43 -11.94 6.97
N ILE A 120 5.28 -12.86 6.48
CA ILE A 120 5.02 -13.57 5.22
C ILE A 120 3.70 -14.38 5.29
N GLN A 121 3.44 -15.05 6.41
CA GLN A 121 2.21 -15.81 6.61
C GLN A 121 0.95 -14.94 6.67
N ALA A 122 1.07 -13.73 7.20
CA ALA A 122 -0.01 -12.76 7.28
C ALA A 122 -0.42 -12.19 5.91
N LYS A 123 0.46 -12.29 4.89
CA LYS A 123 0.23 -11.76 3.53
C LYS A 123 -0.25 -10.32 3.51
N PRO A 124 0.52 -9.38 4.06
CA PRO A 124 0.14 -7.98 4.12
C PRO A 124 0.14 -7.32 2.74
N GLU A 125 -0.48 -6.15 2.65
CA GLU A 125 -0.45 -5.31 1.47
C GLU A 125 0.90 -4.61 1.25
N GLY A 126 1.75 -4.55 2.27
CA GLY A 126 3.10 -4.04 2.16
C GLY A 126 3.87 -4.09 3.47
N VAL A 127 5.19 -4.00 3.39
CA VAL A 127 6.08 -4.12 4.55
C VAL A 127 7.12 -3.01 4.57
N VAL A 128 7.31 -2.42 5.74
CA VAL A 128 8.47 -1.57 6.05
C VAL A 128 9.46 -2.39 6.84
N VAL A 129 10.68 -2.50 6.36
CA VAL A 129 11.72 -3.37 6.95
C VAL A 129 12.90 -2.54 7.40
N VAL A 130 13.23 -2.60 8.68
CA VAL A 130 14.54 -2.17 9.17
C VAL A 130 15.50 -3.34 9.01
N PRO A 131 16.58 -3.19 8.21
CA PRO A 131 17.52 -4.25 7.99
C PRO A 131 18.21 -4.71 9.29
N SER A 132 18.45 -6.03 9.40
CA SER A 132 19.36 -6.62 10.37
C SER A 132 20.68 -7.00 9.68
N SER A 133 21.18 -8.23 9.81
CA SER A 133 22.31 -8.69 9.01
C SER A 133 21.94 -8.80 7.52
N LEU A 134 22.96 -8.73 6.65
CA LEU A 134 22.76 -8.77 5.19
C LEU A 134 22.04 -10.07 4.76
N ASP A 135 22.40 -11.19 5.36
CA ASP A 135 21.90 -12.51 4.95
C ASP A 135 20.40 -12.66 5.25
N VAL A 136 19.98 -12.40 6.49
CA VAL A 136 18.57 -12.55 6.86
C VAL A 136 17.67 -11.47 6.22
N THR A 137 18.21 -10.28 6.02
CA THR A 137 17.48 -9.22 5.31
C THR A 137 17.24 -9.61 3.85
N ARG A 138 18.26 -10.18 3.18
CA ARG A 138 18.14 -10.67 1.81
C ARG A 138 17.15 -11.83 1.72
N GLU A 139 17.27 -12.84 2.57
CA GLU A 139 16.33 -13.95 2.64
C GLU A 139 14.87 -13.46 2.71
N PHE A 140 14.60 -12.49 3.58
CA PHE A 140 13.26 -11.95 3.77
C PHE A 140 12.78 -11.14 2.55
N THR A 141 13.62 -10.26 2.01
CA THR A 141 13.24 -9.45 0.84
C THR A 141 13.03 -10.32 -0.42
N ASP A 142 13.80 -11.41 -0.59
CA ASP A 142 13.59 -12.37 -1.66
C ASP A 142 12.22 -13.06 -1.53
N GLN A 143 11.83 -13.49 -0.31
CA GLN A 143 10.51 -14.07 -0.05
C GLN A 143 9.36 -13.08 -0.29
N LEU A 144 9.52 -11.81 0.11
CA LEU A 144 8.53 -10.76 -0.17
C LEU A 144 8.36 -10.56 -1.68
N HIS A 145 9.47 -10.55 -2.41
CA HIS A 145 9.46 -10.42 -3.87
C HIS A 145 8.77 -11.62 -4.56
N GLU A 146 9.08 -12.84 -4.15
CA GLU A 146 8.45 -14.07 -4.68
C GLU A 146 6.93 -14.09 -4.47
N GLN A 147 6.46 -13.52 -3.36
CA GLN A 147 5.03 -13.43 -3.06
C GLN A 147 4.36 -12.15 -3.60
N ASN A 148 5.10 -11.31 -4.33
CA ASN A 148 4.65 -10.02 -4.82
C ASN A 148 4.14 -9.07 -3.72
N ILE A 149 4.74 -9.12 -2.53
CA ILE A 149 4.45 -8.21 -1.42
C ILE A 149 5.37 -7.00 -1.56
N PRO A 150 4.84 -5.78 -1.77
CA PRO A 150 5.64 -4.56 -1.84
C PRO A 150 6.36 -4.29 -0.51
N PHE A 151 7.60 -3.83 -0.58
CA PHE A 151 8.34 -3.45 0.63
C PHE A 151 9.25 -2.24 0.40
N ILE A 152 9.62 -1.59 1.50
CA ILE A 152 10.65 -0.57 1.55
C ILE A 152 11.63 -0.89 2.67
N LEU A 153 12.90 -0.58 2.46
CA LEU A 153 13.93 -0.60 3.51
C LEU A 153 14.04 0.78 4.12
N LEU A 154 14.08 0.85 5.46
CA LEU A 154 14.20 2.09 6.22
C LEU A 154 15.64 2.32 6.66
#